data_9d0ff51af0303bf80aace74734e80d4d
#
_entry.id   9d0ff51af0303bf80aace74734e80d4d
#
_cell.length_a   1.000
_cell.length_b   1.000
_cell.length_c   1.000
_cell.angle_alpha   90.00
_cell.angle_beta   90.00
_cell.angle_gamma   90.00
#
_symmetry.space_group_name_H-M   'P 1'
#
loop_
_entity.id
_entity.type
_entity.pdbx_description
1 polymer ?
#
loop_
_entity_poly.entity_id
_entity_poly.type
_entity_poly.pdbx_seq_one_letter_code
_entity_poly.pdbx_strand_id
1 'polypeptide(L)'
;MLFRSSNGVAKLHGAVSREMFGGLWPDIPVDEVPIGSVTNGVHSGTWVSADMSDLLARHVRPEWDEAGPESWDRIWATPDDELWRVKEQARARLVSFVREHVKRRALGSGISASEASWTDDLLDPNALTIGFARRFATYKRANLLLAQADRLQRLLLSPDQPIQFVFAGKAHPADDEGKKMISEIVSYAKDLGVRHRFVFLDDYDIAVARALYQGADIWLNTPRRPQEACGTSGMKAALNGTLNCSILDGWWDELFDGTNGWAITSAEDLDDLATRDRIEADSLFDLLEHQIVPLFHDRATTTDGPSGVPHGWLRRVKANLVSLGPAVVASRMVRDYTAELYEPTAAAADALRADGSARAKDLAAWKQRVRGEWGAVKVASVDAGDEPADLGADRRVTVTVDLGSLAADDVEVQLIHGRVAQHDELQATTTTVLTCADPSARPATYAGTMTCASPGRYGFAVRAVPRHADLPSPVDLGIVTWA
;
A
#
# COMPACT_ATOMS: atom_id res chain seq x y z
N MET A 1 2.32 20.62 -21.78
CA MET A 1 2.53 19.59 -20.78
C MET A 1 1.70 18.37 -21.18
N LEU A 2 2.30 17.20 -21.14
CA LEU A 2 1.64 15.96 -21.61
C LEU A 2 0.91 15.18 -20.50
N PHE A 3 1.12 15.56 -19.24
CA PHE A 3 0.53 14.87 -18.09
C PHE A 3 -0.46 15.78 -17.38
N ARG A 4 -1.68 15.26 -17.14
CA ARG A 4 -2.74 15.97 -16.43
C ARG A 4 -2.83 15.56 -14.98
N SER A 5 -2.30 14.39 -14.63
CA SER A 5 -2.34 13.83 -13.28
C SER A 5 -1.07 13.05 -12.97
N SER A 6 -0.74 12.97 -11.70
CA SER A 6 0.31 12.10 -11.13
C SER A 6 -0.30 11.31 -10.00
N ASN A 7 0.16 10.07 -9.79
CA ASN A 7 -0.35 9.25 -8.71
C ASN A 7 0.70 8.31 -8.12
N GLY A 8 0.56 8.03 -6.84
CA GLY A 8 1.22 6.92 -6.16
C GLY A 8 0.54 5.58 -6.47
N VAL A 9 1.23 4.48 -6.15
CA VAL A 9 0.78 3.09 -6.40
C VAL A 9 0.23 2.39 -5.16
N ALA A 10 0.07 3.12 -4.07
CA ALA A 10 -0.63 2.83 -2.83
C ALA A 10 -0.95 4.16 -2.14
N LYS A 11 -1.89 4.19 -1.18
CA LYS A 11 -2.26 5.44 -0.49
C LYS A 11 -1.07 6.08 0.21
N LEU A 12 -0.33 5.28 1.00
CA LEU A 12 0.88 5.75 1.68
C LEU A 12 1.92 6.29 0.68
N HIS A 13 2.12 5.59 -0.45
CA HIS A 13 3.04 6.07 -1.48
C HIS A 13 2.58 7.41 -2.10
N GLY A 14 1.27 7.63 -2.22
CA GLY A 14 0.72 8.94 -2.60
C GLY A 14 1.10 10.03 -1.61
N ALA A 15 0.97 9.77 -0.31
CA ALA A 15 1.36 10.70 0.76
C ALA A 15 2.87 11.01 0.71
N VAL A 16 3.71 9.98 0.69
CA VAL A 16 5.18 10.12 0.58
C VAL A 16 5.58 10.86 -0.69
N SER A 17 4.88 10.63 -1.81
CA SER A 17 5.15 11.34 -3.06
C SER A 17 4.80 12.83 -2.96
N ARG A 18 3.70 13.19 -2.28
CA ARG A 18 3.37 14.60 -2.04
C ARG A 18 4.43 15.30 -1.19
N GLU A 19 4.92 14.67 -0.14
CA GLU A 19 6.02 15.19 0.68
C GLU A 19 7.30 15.36 -0.16
N MET A 20 7.69 14.33 -0.89
CA MET A 20 8.93 14.31 -1.70
C MET A 20 8.93 15.40 -2.78
N PHE A 21 7.78 15.62 -3.40
CA PHE A 21 7.66 16.57 -4.51
C PHE A 21 7.00 17.90 -4.12
N GLY A 22 6.67 18.09 -2.84
CA GLY A 22 6.01 19.31 -2.33
C GLY A 22 6.74 20.61 -2.71
N GLY A 23 8.07 20.58 -2.80
CA GLY A 23 8.85 21.74 -3.24
C GLY A 23 8.54 22.25 -4.66
N LEU A 24 7.80 21.49 -5.48
CA LEU A 24 7.29 21.96 -6.77
C LEU A 24 6.01 22.82 -6.64
N TRP A 25 5.39 22.79 -5.48
CA TRP A 25 4.20 23.56 -5.11
C TRP A 25 4.46 24.33 -3.80
N PRO A 26 5.32 25.36 -3.84
CA PRO A 26 5.64 26.14 -2.66
C PRO A 26 4.36 26.77 -2.08
N ASP A 27 4.30 26.84 -0.76
CA ASP A 27 3.19 27.41 0.00
C ASP A 27 1.83 26.68 -0.14
N ILE A 28 1.79 25.54 -0.86
CA ILE A 28 0.64 24.62 -0.88
C ILE A 28 0.82 23.58 0.22
N PRO A 29 -0.19 23.31 1.06
CA PRO A 29 -0.16 22.22 2.04
C PRO A 29 0.15 20.88 1.36
N VAL A 30 0.94 20.03 2.02
CA VAL A 30 1.43 18.76 1.44
C VAL A 30 0.28 17.84 1.02
N ASP A 31 -0.79 17.79 1.77
CA ASP A 31 -1.98 16.99 1.50
C ASP A 31 -2.77 17.46 0.26
N GLU A 32 -2.58 18.72 -0.15
CA GLU A 32 -3.19 19.31 -1.34
C GLU A 32 -2.31 19.27 -2.60
N VAL A 33 -1.04 18.86 -2.48
CA VAL A 33 -0.18 18.64 -3.66
C VAL A 33 -0.88 17.68 -4.63
N PRO A 34 -1.02 18.02 -5.93
CA PRO A 34 -1.91 17.30 -6.85
C PRO A 34 -1.30 15.96 -7.31
N ILE A 35 -0.99 15.10 -6.35
CA ILE A 35 -0.56 13.72 -6.53
C ILE A 35 -1.56 12.83 -5.81
N GLY A 36 -2.38 12.12 -6.59
CA GLY A 36 -3.33 11.14 -6.11
C GLY A 36 -2.71 9.78 -5.80
N SER A 37 -3.55 8.76 -5.64
CA SER A 37 -3.08 7.37 -5.57
C SER A 37 -4.11 6.42 -6.14
N VAL A 38 -3.65 5.43 -6.90
CA VAL A 38 -4.43 4.25 -7.29
C VAL A 38 -3.61 3.04 -6.86
N THR A 39 -4.14 2.30 -5.89
CA THR A 39 -3.45 1.12 -5.36
C THR A 39 -3.31 0.05 -6.43
N ASN A 40 -2.11 -0.50 -6.56
CA ASN A 40 -1.83 -1.55 -7.54
C ASN A 40 -2.74 -2.77 -7.35
N GLY A 41 -2.87 -3.54 -8.41
CA GLY A 41 -3.45 -4.88 -8.43
C GLY A 41 -2.52 -5.85 -9.16
N VAL A 42 -2.83 -7.14 -9.12
CA VAL A 42 -2.04 -8.20 -9.75
C VAL A 42 -2.88 -9.04 -10.69
N HIS A 43 -2.26 -9.51 -11.78
CA HIS A 43 -2.95 -10.31 -12.79
C HIS A 43 -3.23 -11.73 -12.27
N SER A 44 -4.50 -12.05 -12.06
CA SER A 44 -4.99 -13.30 -11.47
C SER A 44 -4.51 -14.54 -12.24
N GLY A 45 -4.67 -14.58 -13.53
CA GLY A 45 -4.29 -15.70 -14.39
C GLY A 45 -2.79 -16.03 -14.38
N THR A 46 -1.92 -15.06 -14.03
CA THR A 46 -0.48 -15.32 -13.90
C THR A 46 -0.11 -15.91 -12.54
N TRP A 47 -0.75 -15.44 -11.47
CA TRP A 47 -0.25 -15.65 -10.11
C TRP A 47 -1.05 -16.65 -9.28
N VAL A 48 -2.34 -16.82 -9.57
CA VAL A 48 -3.19 -17.74 -8.82
C VAL A 48 -3.00 -19.17 -9.33
N SER A 49 -2.94 -20.13 -8.41
CA SER A 49 -2.85 -21.56 -8.78
C SER A 49 -4.16 -22.04 -9.39
N ALA A 50 -4.09 -23.06 -10.25
CA ALA A 50 -5.28 -23.61 -10.89
C ALA A 50 -6.31 -24.08 -9.85
N ASP A 51 -5.89 -24.83 -8.82
CA ASP A 51 -6.80 -25.35 -7.80
C ASP A 51 -7.47 -24.24 -6.98
N MET A 52 -6.72 -23.17 -6.67
CA MET A 52 -7.30 -22.00 -5.98
C MET A 52 -8.25 -21.24 -6.91
N SER A 53 -7.90 -21.06 -8.17
CA SER A 53 -8.78 -20.45 -9.17
C SER A 53 -10.08 -21.23 -9.36
N ASP A 54 -9.99 -22.56 -9.41
CA ASP A 54 -11.17 -23.43 -9.50
C ASP A 54 -12.04 -23.35 -8.25
N LEU A 55 -11.44 -23.27 -7.06
CA LEU A 55 -12.17 -23.06 -5.80
C LEU A 55 -12.89 -21.71 -5.82
N LEU A 56 -12.20 -20.64 -6.20
CA LEU A 56 -12.80 -19.30 -6.30
C LEU A 56 -13.92 -19.26 -7.35
N ALA A 57 -13.74 -19.93 -8.50
CA ALA A 57 -14.77 -20.01 -9.53
C ALA A 57 -16.04 -20.71 -9.04
N ARG A 58 -15.91 -21.74 -8.19
CA ARG A 58 -17.08 -22.46 -7.63
C ARG A 58 -17.78 -21.66 -6.53
N HIS A 59 -17.03 -21.01 -5.66
CA HIS A 59 -17.59 -20.40 -4.44
C HIS A 59 -17.88 -18.90 -4.58
N VAL A 60 -17.11 -18.15 -5.39
CA VAL A 60 -17.37 -16.73 -5.68
C VAL A 60 -18.25 -16.62 -6.93
N ARG A 61 -17.67 -16.86 -8.12
CA ARG A 61 -18.32 -16.93 -9.45
C ARG A 61 -17.26 -17.33 -10.49
N PRO A 62 -17.67 -17.78 -11.68
CA PRO A 62 -16.71 -18.17 -12.74
C PRO A 62 -15.67 -17.09 -13.06
N GLU A 63 -16.08 -15.84 -13.20
CA GLU A 63 -15.20 -14.68 -13.43
C GLU A 63 -14.90 -13.97 -12.09
N TRP A 64 -14.35 -14.71 -11.13
CA TRP A 64 -14.16 -14.22 -9.77
C TRP A 64 -13.22 -13.00 -9.68
N ASP A 65 -12.28 -12.84 -10.60
CA ASP A 65 -11.34 -11.71 -10.66
C ASP A 65 -11.97 -10.41 -11.20
N GLU A 66 -13.20 -10.49 -11.71
CA GLU A 66 -14.02 -9.32 -12.05
C GLU A 66 -15.15 -9.08 -11.04
N ALA A 67 -15.26 -9.95 -10.02
CA ALA A 67 -16.35 -9.90 -9.05
C ALA A 67 -16.21 -8.73 -8.07
N GLY A 68 -17.35 -8.12 -7.74
CA GLY A 68 -17.44 -7.14 -6.64
C GLY A 68 -17.35 -7.81 -5.26
N PRO A 69 -17.12 -7.00 -4.19
CA PRO A 69 -16.95 -7.51 -2.82
C PRO A 69 -18.07 -8.45 -2.35
N GLU A 70 -19.33 -8.15 -2.70
CA GLU A 70 -20.50 -8.94 -2.27
C GLU A 70 -20.43 -10.40 -2.74
N SER A 71 -19.77 -10.66 -3.87
CA SER A 71 -19.59 -12.02 -4.38
C SER A 71 -18.56 -12.79 -3.58
N TRP A 72 -17.53 -12.08 -3.06
CA TRP A 72 -16.45 -12.68 -2.26
C TRP A 72 -16.91 -13.09 -0.86
N ASP A 73 -17.98 -12.50 -0.31
CA ASP A 73 -18.58 -12.90 0.96
C ASP A 73 -18.99 -14.38 0.97
N ARG A 74 -19.28 -14.97 -0.18
CA ARG A 74 -19.59 -16.40 -0.31
C ARG A 74 -18.46 -17.32 0.13
N ILE A 75 -17.22 -16.85 0.17
CA ILE A 75 -16.06 -17.61 0.66
C ILE A 75 -16.25 -18.06 2.12
N TRP A 76 -17.01 -17.32 2.93
CA TRP A 76 -17.33 -17.75 4.29
C TRP A 76 -18.05 -19.09 4.36
N ALA A 77 -18.85 -19.42 3.35
CA ALA A 77 -19.58 -20.68 3.24
C ALA A 77 -18.76 -21.83 2.65
N THR A 78 -17.53 -21.59 2.19
CA THR A 78 -16.65 -22.66 1.67
C THR A 78 -16.35 -23.67 2.78
N PRO A 79 -16.49 -24.99 2.55
CA PRO A 79 -16.12 -26.01 3.54
C PRO A 79 -14.63 -25.91 3.90
N ASP A 80 -14.33 -25.97 5.19
CA ASP A 80 -12.95 -25.84 5.68
C ASP A 80 -12.04 -26.95 5.17
N ASP A 81 -12.53 -28.18 5.06
CA ASP A 81 -11.78 -29.33 4.52
C ASP A 81 -11.47 -29.18 3.04
N GLU A 82 -12.34 -28.55 2.25
CA GLU A 82 -12.07 -28.26 0.83
C GLU A 82 -10.97 -27.23 0.69
N LEU A 83 -11.07 -26.09 1.42
CA LEU A 83 -10.05 -25.04 1.39
C LEU A 83 -8.72 -25.53 1.92
N TRP A 84 -8.74 -26.33 3.01
CA TRP A 84 -7.52 -26.91 3.58
C TRP A 84 -6.81 -27.81 2.59
N ARG A 85 -7.55 -28.71 1.92
CA ARG A 85 -7.00 -29.62 0.90
C ARG A 85 -6.31 -28.87 -0.22
N VAL A 86 -6.90 -27.78 -0.70
CA VAL A 86 -6.27 -26.91 -1.73
C VAL A 86 -4.94 -26.35 -1.23
N LYS A 87 -4.89 -25.87 0.03
CA LYS A 87 -3.65 -25.34 0.63
C LYS A 87 -2.59 -26.43 0.86
N GLU A 88 -2.97 -27.61 1.34
CA GLU A 88 -2.05 -28.75 1.52
C GLU A 88 -1.43 -29.19 0.19
N GLN A 89 -2.23 -29.33 -0.85
CA GLN A 89 -1.75 -29.69 -2.17
C GLN A 89 -0.81 -28.63 -2.75
N ALA A 90 -1.12 -27.36 -2.55
CA ALA A 90 -0.26 -26.26 -3.00
C ALA A 90 1.09 -26.27 -2.27
N ARG A 91 1.11 -26.50 -0.94
CA ARG A 91 2.32 -26.63 -0.14
C ARG A 91 3.15 -27.85 -0.57
N ALA A 92 2.50 -29.00 -0.80
CA ALA A 92 3.18 -30.19 -1.29
C ALA A 92 3.83 -29.99 -2.65
N ARG A 93 3.17 -29.25 -3.57
CA ARG A 93 3.78 -28.87 -4.86
C ARG A 93 4.97 -27.95 -4.68
N LEU A 94 4.90 -26.98 -3.76
CA LEU A 94 6.04 -26.11 -3.44
C LEU A 94 7.22 -26.93 -2.91
N VAL A 95 6.99 -27.85 -1.97
CA VAL A 95 8.05 -28.72 -1.44
C VAL A 95 8.70 -29.54 -2.56
N SER A 96 7.90 -30.16 -3.42
CA SER A 96 8.40 -30.91 -4.59
C SER A 96 9.21 -30.02 -5.54
N PHE A 97 8.71 -28.81 -5.83
CA PHE A 97 9.42 -27.85 -6.66
C PHE A 97 10.78 -27.44 -6.06
N VAL A 98 10.82 -27.16 -4.75
CA VAL A 98 12.07 -26.79 -4.05
C VAL A 98 13.08 -27.92 -4.11
N ARG A 99 12.66 -29.16 -3.82
CA ARG A 99 13.53 -30.35 -3.88
C ARG A 99 14.14 -30.53 -5.27
N GLU A 100 13.31 -30.47 -6.31
CA GLU A 100 13.73 -30.60 -7.70
C GLU A 100 14.67 -29.45 -8.13
N HIS A 101 14.35 -28.21 -7.74
CA HIS A 101 15.18 -27.04 -8.05
C HIS A 101 16.58 -27.16 -7.44
N VAL A 102 16.67 -27.47 -6.15
CA VAL A 102 17.94 -27.61 -5.43
C VAL A 102 18.72 -28.81 -5.93
N LYS A 103 18.05 -29.95 -6.20
CA LYS A 103 18.69 -31.15 -6.76
C LYS A 103 19.29 -30.89 -8.14
N ARG A 104 18.54 -30.27 -9.04
CA ARG A 104 19.01 -29.89 -10.37
C ARG A 104 20.24 -28.98 -10.29
N ARG A 105 20.23 -28.04 -9.35
CA ARG A 105 21.35 -27.13 -9.12
C ARG A 105 22.59 -27.87 -8.62
N ALA A 106 22.42 -28.74 -7.62
CA ALA A 106 23.49 -29.59 -7.08
C ALA A 106 24.15 -30.45 -8.18
N LEU A 107 23.34 -31.13 -8.99
CA LEU A 107 23.83 -31.91 -10.10
C LEU A 107 24.53 -31.07 -11.17
N GLY A 108 24.00 -29.89 -11.48
CA GLY A 108 24.60 -28.91 -12.39
C GLY A 108 25.95 -28.37 -11.94
N SER A 109 26.22 -28.38 -10.62
CA SER A 109 27.52 -28.01 -10.04
C SER A 109 28.54 -29.17 -9.98
N GLY A 110 28.17 -30.35 -10.52
CA GLY A 110 29.06 -31.50 -10.58
C GLY A 110 28.96 -32.44 -9.39
N ILE A 111 28.03 -32.26 -8.47
CA ILE A 111 27.77 -33.18 -7.35
C ILE A 111 27.06 -34.43 -7.93
N SER A 112 27.47 -35.63 -7.50
CA SER A 112 26.84 -36.89 -7.95
C SER A 112 25.43 -37.05 -7.42
N ALA A 113 24.59 -37.87 -8.08
CA ALA A 113 23.23 -38.12 -7.66
C ALA A 113 23.13 -38.73 -6.25
N SER A 114 24.09 -39.56 -5.85
CA SER A 114 24.16 -40.12 -4.49
C SER A 114 24.50 -39.05 -3.43
N GLU A 115 25.41 -38.13 -3.75
CA GLU A 115 25.76 -37.04 -2.87
C GLU A 115 24.65 -35.99 -2.78
N ALA A 116 23.79 -35.85 -3.82
CA ALA A 116 22.65 -34.95 -3.86
C ALA A 116 21.39 -35.54 -3.18
N SER A 117 21.40 -36.78 -2.68
CA SER A 117 20.24 -37.45 -2.06
C SER A 117 19.61 -36.69 -0.90
N TRP A 118 20.41 -35.90 -0.16
CA TRP A 118 19.90 -35.04 0.93
C TRP A 118 18.83 -34.05 0.47
N THR A 119 18.76 -33.74 -0.82
CA THR A 119 17.73 -32.83 -1.35
C THR A 119 16.33 -33.43 -1.30
N ASP A 120 16.22 -34.75 -1.24
CA ASP A 120 14.92 -35.44 -1.14
C ASP A 120 14.27 -35.27 0.24
N ASP A 121 15.06 -34.91 1.27
CA ASP A 121 14.61 -34.67 2.65
C ASP A 121 14.38 -33.17 2.95
N LEU A 122 14.56 -32.29 1.96
CA LEU A 122 14.30 -30.86 2.13
C LEU A 122 12.82 -30.59 2.32
N LEU A 123 12.50 -29.85 3.35
CA LEU A 123 11.16 -29.38 3.69
C LEU A 123 10.16 -30.53 4.00
N ASP A 124 9.20 -30.24 4.80
CA ASP A 124 8.08 -31.14 5.15
C ASP A 124 6.77 -30.55 4.62
N PRO A 125 5.98 -31.26 3.81
CA PRO A 125 4.70 -30.77 3.32
C PRO A 125 3.65 -30.52 4.42
N ASN A 126 3.87 -31.02 5.64
CA ASN A 126 2.98 -30.79 6.79
C ASN A 126 3.42 -29.63 7.69
N ALA A 127 4.63 -29.10 7.50
CA ALA A 127 5.15 -27.98 8.28
C ALA A 127 4.60 -26.63 7.79
N LEU A 128 4.43 -25.69 8.74
CA LEU A 128 4.12 -24.30 8.40
C LEU A 128 5.23 -23.71 7.50
N THR A 129 4.87 -23.31 6.29
CA THR A 129 5.83 -22.83 5.30
C THR A 129 5.77 -21.32 5.14
N ILE A 130 6.86 -20.65 5.49
CA ILE A 130 7.02 -19.20 5.41
C ILE A 130 7.87 -18.86 4.18
N GLY A 131 7.28 -18.11 3.24
CA GLY A 131 7.92 -17.66 2.02
C GLY A 131 8.44 -16.23 2.13
N PHE A 132 9.63 -15.99 1.62
CA PHE A 132 10.22 -14.65 1.43
C PHE A 132 10.92 -14.62 0.07
N ALA A 133 10.40 -13.85 -0.87
CA ALA A 133 11.04 -13.75 -2.18
C ALA A 133 10.96 -12.35 -2.78
N ARG A 134 12.13 -11.76 -3.01
CA ARG A 134 12.22 -10.42 -3.58
C ARG A 134 13.64 -10.07 -4.01
N ARG A 135 13.79 -8.94 -4.71
CA ARG A 135 15.11 -8.35 -4.89
C ARG A 135 15.69 -7.99 -3.51
N PHE A 136 16.91 -8.45 -3.24
CA PHE A 136 17.64 -8.11 -2.03
C PHE A 136 18.14 -6.66 -2.15
N ALA A 137 17.61 -5.80 -1.31
CA ALA A 137 18.01 -4.41 -1.10
C ALA A 137 17.90 -4.12 0.39
N THR A 138 18.75 -3.23 0.91
CA THR A 138 18.90 -2.99 2.35
C THR A 138 17.61 -2.69 3.08
N TYR A 139 16.74 -1.86 2.50
CA TYR A 139 15.47 -1.50 3.12
C TYR A 139 14.47 -2.67 3.22
N LYS A 140 14.67 -3.74 2.45
CA LYS A 140 13.80 -4.93 2.46
C LYS A 140 14.12 -5.91 3.58
N ARG A 141 15.27 -5.77 4.22
CA ARG A 141 15.72 -6.44 5.45
C ARG A 141 15.44 -7.94 5.48
N ALA A 142 15.85 -8.65 4.42
CA ALA A 142 15.70 -10.10 4.34
C ALA A 142 16.33 -10.86 5.52
N ASN A 143 17.34 -10.27 6.13
CA ASN A 143 18.06 -10.79 7.28
C ASN A 143 17.50 -10.34 8.65
N LEU A 144 16.35 -9.65 8.71
CA LEU A 144 15.75 -9.21 9.98
C LEU A 144 15.51 -10.38 10.95
N LEU A 145 15.15 -11.56 10.42
CA LEU A 145 15.00 -12.79 11.21
C LEU A 145 16.28 -13.17 11.97
N LEU A 146 17.46 -12.87 11.42
CA LEU A 146 18.75 -13.23 12.03
C LEU A 146 19.10 -12.35 13.23
N ALA A 147 18.41 -11.22 13.42
CA ALA A 147 18.57 -10.38 14.62
C ALA A 147 18.12 -11.12 15.90
N GLN A 148 17.31 -12.19 15.77
CA GLN A 148 16.84 -13.03 16.86
C GLN A 148 17.20 -14.51 16.60
N ALA A 149 18.46 -14.79 16.29
CA ALA A 149 18.96 -16.08 15.84
C ALA A 149 18.58 -17.25 16.79
N ASP A 150 18.64 -17.01 18.11
CA ASP A 150 18.30 -18.03 19.12
C ASP A 150 16.80 -18.38 19.12
N ARG A 151 15.93 -17.37 18.91
CA ARG A 151 14.47 -17.58 18.77
C ARG A 151 14.17 -18.33 17.48
N LEU A 152 14.80 -17.94 16.37
CA LEU A 152 14.68 -18.60 15.08
C LEU A 152 15.10 -20.07 15.17
N GLN A 153 16.22 -20.35 15.82
CA GLN A 153 16.71 -21.72 16.02
C GLN A 153 15.72 -22.58 16.80
N ARG A 154 15.16 -22.07 17.91
CA ARG A 154 14.15 -22.81 18.69
C ARG A 154 12.92 -23.14 17.86
N LEU A 155 12.43 -22.21 17.05
CA LEU A 155 11.29 -22.43 16.16
C LEU A 155 11.59 -23.49 15.10
N LEU A 156 12.77 -23.41 14.44
CA LEU A 156 13.18 -24.36 13.40
C LEU A 156 13.41 -25.77 13.94
N LEU A 157 13.83 -25.92 15.17
CA LEU A 157 14.13 -27.20 15.81
C LEU A 157 12.95 -27.78 16.60
N SER A 158 11.80 -27.08 16.66
CA SER A 158 10.60 -27.58 17.32
C SER A 158 10.11 -28.89 16.69
N PRO A 159 10.00 -29.99 17.47
CA PRO A 159 9.48 -31.25 16.95
C PRO A 159 7.95 -31.26 16.84
N ASP A 160 7.25 -30.56 17.74
CA ASP A 160 5.80 -30.62 17.86
C ASP A 160 5.09 -29.63 16.94
N GLN A 161 5.73 -28.51 16.67
CA GLN A 161 5.18 -27.43 15.84
C GLN A 161 6.19 -27.05 14.73
N PRO A 162 6.42 -27.92 13.75
CA PRO A 162 7.44 -27.71 12.73
C PRO A 162 7.13 -26.50 11.84
N ILE A 163 8.13 -25.62 11.72
CA ILE A 163 8.11 -24.52 10.75
C ILE A 163 9.30 -24.63 9.80
N GLN A 164 9.15 -24.00 8.66
CA GLN A 164 10.20 -23.95 7.65
C GLN A 164 10.15 -22.65 6.84
N PHE A 165 11.31 -22.24 6.35
CA PHE A 165 11.44 -21.02 5.54
C PHE A 165 11.97 -21.34 4.15
N VAL A 166 11.40 -20.68 3.16
CA VAL A 166 11.89 -20.70 1.78
C VAL A 166 12.18 -19.26 1.34
N PHE A 167 13.45 -18.97 1.18
CA PHE A 167 13.93 -17.70 0.65
C PHE A 167 14.24 -17.81 -0.83
N ALA A 168 13.96 -16.76 -1.58
CA ALA A 168 14.43 -16.64 -2.96
C ALA A 168 14.71 -15.18 -3.30
N GLY A 169 15.63 -14.93 -4.19
CA GLY A 169 15.89 -13.58 -4.65
C GLY A 169 17.22 -13.41 -5.32
N LYS A 170 17.43 -12.19 -5.81
CA LYS A 170 18.70 -11.75 -6.42
C LYS A 170 19.04 -10.36 -5.89
N ALA A 171 20.33 -10.11 -5.66
CA ALA A 171 20.85 -8.77 -5.48
C ALA A 171 21.25 -8.18 -6.84
N HIS A 172 21.21 -6.86 -6.96
CA HIS A 172 21.78 -6.20 -8.12
C HIS A 172 23.29 -6.45 -8.17
N PRO A 173 23.92 -6.62 -9.35
CA PRO A 173 25.36 -6.88 -9.45
C PRO A 173 26.25 -5.84 -8.78
N ALA A 174 25.80 -4.60 -8.67
CA ALA A 174 26.48 -3.50 -7.98
C ALA A 174 26.03 -3.29 -6.53
N ASP A 175 25.17 -4.15 -5.98
CA ASP A 175 24.65 -4.06 -4.61
C ASP A 175 25.37 -5.07 -3.70
N ASP A 176 26.47 -4.67 -3.12
CA ASP A 176 27.29 -5.55 -2.25
C ASP A 176 26.61 -5.83 -0.91
N GLU A 177 25.82 -4.89 -0.38
CA GLU A 177 25.04 -5.12 0.84
C GLU A 177 23.93 -6.15 0.61
N GLY A 178 23.23 -6.09 -0.52
CA GLY A 178 22.25 -7.10 -0.90
C GLY A 178 22.88 -8.50 -1.04
N LYS A 179 24.09 -8.61 -1.63
CA LYS A 179 24.83 -9.87 -1.72
C LYS A 179 25.24 -10.37 -0.34
N LYS A 180 25.67 -9.48 0.57
CA LYS A 180 26.03 -9.81 1.95
C LYS A 180 24.84 -10.40 2.69
N MET A 181 23.64 -9.80 2.60
CA MET A 181 22.43 -10.36 3.19
C MET A 181 22.12 -11.78 2.70
N ILE A 182 22.30 -12.05 1.40
CA ILE A 182 22.14 -13.42 0.87
C ILE A 182 23.14 -14.37 1.52
N SER A 183 24.42 -13.96 1.60
CA SER A 183 25.48 -14.76 2.22
C SER A 183 25.19 -15.07 3.70
N GLU A 184 24.71 -14.09 4.46
CA GLU A 184 24.33 -14.26 5.87
C GLU A 184 23.22 -15.32 6.03
N ILE A 185 22.17 -15.25 5.21
CA ILE A 185 21.04 -16.19 5.23
C ILE A 185 21.52 -17.62 4.89
N VAL A 186 22.33 -17.77 3.86
CA VAL A 186 22.83 -19.08 3.43
C VAL A 186 23.80 -19.67 4.46
N SER A 187 24.68 -18.85 5.04
CA SER A 187 25.63 -19.28 6.08
C SER A 187 24.90 -19.73 7.35
N TYR A 188 23.91 -18.97 7.81
CA TYR A 188 23.10 -19.33 8.97
C TYR A 188 22.48 -20.74 8.84
N ALA A 189 21.87 -21.03 7.70
CA ALA A 189 21.27 -22.34 7.45
C ALA A 189 22.28 -23.50 7.47
N LYS A 190 23.51 -23.23 6.99
CA LYS A 190 24.60 -24.19 6.98
C LYS A 190 25.17 -24.44 8.38
N ASP A 191 25.46 -23.37 9.11
CA ASP A 191 26.17 -23.42 10.40
C ASP A 191 25.34 -24.12 11.49
N LEU A 192 24.01 -23.92 11.46
CA LEU A 192 23.10 -24.60 12.39
C LEU A 192 22.62 -25.98 11.94
N GLY A 193 23.01 -26.47 10.75
CA GLY A 193 22.56 -27.75 10.23
C GLY A 193 21.06 -27.82 9.91
N VAL A 194 20.40 -26.67 9.78
CA VAL A 194 18.94 -26.58 9.56
C VAL A 194 18.57 -26.47 8.07
N ARG A 195 19.45 -26.81 7.15
CA ARG A 195 19.22 -26.75 5.70
C ARG A 195 17.96 -27.47 5.23
N HIS A 196 17.51 -28.46 5.97
CA HIS A 196 16.28 -29.20 5.66
C HIS A 196 14.99 -28.40 5.95
N ARG A 197 15.07 -27.31 6.72
CA ARG A 197 13.92 -26.43 7.08
C ARG A 197 14.14 -24.95 6.76
N PHE A 198 15.34 -24.59 6.30
CA PHE A 198 15.69 -23.20 5.98
C PHE A 198 16.44 -23.18 4.65
N VAL A 199 15.69 -22.93 3.57
CA VAL A 199 16.15 -23.12 2.20
C VAL A 199 16.24 -21.79 1.47
N PHE A 200 17.37 -21.55 0.78
CA PHE A 200 17.51 -20.45 -0.16
C PHE A 200 17.53 -20.97 -1.59
N LEU A 201 16.63 -20.43 -2.44
CA LEU A 201 16.56 -20.72 -3.86
C LEU A 201 17.30 -19.65 -4.66
N ASP A 202 18.33 -20.06 -5.36
CA ASP A 202 19.02 -19.23 -6.32
C ASP A 202 18.24 -19.11 -7.65
N ASP A 203 18.78 -18.35 -8.60
CA ASP A 203 18.16 -18.13 -9.92
C ASP A 203 16.70 -17.68 -9.89
N TYR A 204 16.36 -16.83 -8.91
CA TYR A 204 15.01 -16.30 -8.74
C TYR A 204 14.45 -15.72 -10.05
N ASP A 205 13.37 -16.33 -10.52
CA ASP A 205 12.62 -15.94 -11.70
C ASP A 205 11.10 -15.98 -11.44
N ILE A 206 10.29 -15.83 -12.49
CA ILE A 206 8.83 -15.86 -12.39
C ILE A 206 8.29 -17.24 -12.00
N ALA A 207 8.98 -18.33 -12.37
CA ALA A 207 8.55 -19.70 -12.03
C ALA A 207 8.77 -19.96 -10.53
N VAL A 208 9.94 -19.61 -9.99
CA VAL A 208 10.23 -19.64 -8.55
C VAL A 208 9.25 -18.77 -7.77
N ALA A 209 8.99 -17.55 -8.26
CA ALA A 209 8.05 -16.63 -7.64
C ALA A 209 6.64 -17.22 -7.56
N ARG A 210 6.12 -17.79 -8.66
CA ARG A 210 4.80 -18.43 -8.72
C ARG A 210 4.68 -19.58 -7.73
N ALA A 211 5.66 -20.49 -7.72
CA ALA A 211 5.67 -21.62 -6.80
C ALA A 211 5.57 -21.17 -5.34
N LEU A 212 6.32 -20.13 -4.95
CA LEU A 212 6.31 -19.58 -3.61
C LEU A 212 4.97 -18.92 -3.25
N TYR A 213 4.42 -18.04 -4.11
CA TYR A 213 3.13 -17.38 -3.82
C TYR A 213 1.98 -18.38 -3.69
N GLN A 214 2.02 -19.44 -4.48
CA GLN A 214 0.99 -20.46 -4.50
C GLN A 214 1.07 -21.41 -3.31
N GLY A 215 2.28 -21.78 -2.88
CA GLY A 215 2.50 -22.86 -1.94
C GLY A 215 2.90 -22.46 -0.52
N ALA A 216 3.27 -21.22 -0.25
CA ALA A 216 3.54 -20.77 1.12
C ALA A 216 2.22 -20.63 1.92
N ASP A 217 2.34 -20.72 3.25
CA ASP A 217 1.25 -20.45 4.19
C ASP A 217 1.31 -19.02 4.70
N ILE A 218 2.53 -18.53 4.95
CA ILE A 218 2.82 -17.15 5.32
C ILE A 218 3.70 -16.50 4.24
N TRP A 219 3.36 -15.26 3.90
CA TRP A 219 4.20 -14.38 3.12
C TRP A 219 4.82 -13.33 4.01
N LEU A 220 6.13 -13.45 4.25
CA LEU A 220 6.86 -12.55 5.13
C LEU A 220 7.33 -11.31 4.35
N ASN A 221 7.15 -10.12 4.94
CA ASN A 221 7.48 -8.85 4.34
C ASN A 221 7.99 -7.87 5.39
N THR A 222 9.26 -7.51 5.34
CA THR A 222 9.92 -6.72 6.37
C THR A 222 10.54 -5.43 5.84
N PRO A 223 9.82 -4.63 5.01
CA PRO A 223 10.39 -3.39 4.50
C PRO A 223 10.64 -2.39 5.63
N ARG A 224 11.53 -1.45 5.41
CA ARG A 224 11.68 -0.29 6.29
C ARG A 224 10.68 0.77 5.88
N ARG A 225 9.58 0.92 6.64
CA ARG A 225 8.54 1.92 6.40
C ARG A 225 9.16 3.33 6.38
N PRO A 226 8.79 4.24 5.46
CA PRO A 226 7.79 4.08 4.38
C PRO A 226 8.42 3.82 2.99
N GLN A 227 9.46 2.97 2.89
CA GLN A 227 10.26 2.82 1.67
C GLN A 227 9.67 1.84 0.63
N GLU A 228 8.63 1.06 0.98
CA GLU A 228 7.97 0.16 0.05
C GLU A 228 6.79 0.87 -0.63
N ALA A 229 6.95 1.27 -1.87
CA ALA A 229 5.92 2.01 -2.60
C ALA A 229 4.58 1.26 -2.72
N CYS A 230 4.62 -0.06 -2.89
CA CYS A 230 3.40 -0.89 -2.91
C CYS A 230 3.61 -2.27 -2.31
N GLY A 231 4.52 -3.11 -2.83
CA GLY A 231 4.75 -4.47 -2.34
C GLY A 231 3.83 -5.53 -2.95
N THR A 232 3.65 -5.55 -4.28
CA THR A 232 2.71 -6.46 -4.98
C THR A 232 2.95 -7.97 -4.77
N SER A 233 4.07 -8.37 -4.16
CA SER A 233 4.33 -9.77 -3.80
C SER A 233 3.31 -10.32 -2.81
N GLY A 234 2.97 -9.53 -1.79
CA GLY A 234 1.95 -9.89 -0.81
C GLY A 234 0.55 -10.00 -1.40
N MET A 235 0.20 -9.18 -2.40
CA MET A 235 -1.08 -9.28 -3.13
C MET A 235 -1.20 -10.60 -3.87
N LYS A 236 -0.10 -11.05 -4.53
CA LYS A 236 -0.04 -12.33 -5.25
C LYS A 236 -0.23 -13.52 -4.29
N ALA A 237 0.40 -13.44 -3.14
CA ALA A 237 0.26 -14.42 -2.06
C ALA A 237 -1.18 -14.45 -1.52
N ALA A 238 -1.76 -13.29 -1.23
CA ALA A 238 -3.12 -13.16 -0.69
C ALA A 238 -4.19 -13.84 -1.58
N LEU A 239 -4.10 -13.69 -2.90
CA LEU A 239 -5.02 -14.35 -3.85
C LEU A 239 -4.89 -15.89 -3.86
N ASN A 240 -3.82 -16.44 -3.32
CA ASN A 240 -3.65 -17.89 -3.12
C ASN A 240 -3.99 -18.34 -1.69
N GLY A 241 -4.64 -17.50 -0.90
CA GLY A 241 -4.94 -17.80 0.50
C GLY A 241 -3.69 -17.89 1.39
N THR A 242 -2.57 -17.33 0.94
CA THR A 242 -1.34 -17.20 1.73
C THR A 242 -1.44 -15.94 2.57
N LEU A 243 -1.30 -16.06 3.89
CA LEU A 243 -1.49 -14.95 4.82
C LEU A 243 -0.26 -14.05 4.88
N ASN A 244 -0.45 -12.75 4.83
CA ASN A 244 0.64 -11.79 4.96
C ASN A 244 1.02 -11.59 6.45
N CYS A 245 2.33 -11.65 6.74
CA CYS A 245 2.94 -11.15 7.96
C CYS A 245 3.93 -10.05 7.55
N SER A 246 3.56 -8.81 7.75
CA SER A 246 4.29 -7.69 7.14
C SER A 246 4.28 -6.45 8.03
N ILE A 247 5.34 -5.66 7.92
CA ILE A 247 5.30 -4.24 8.33
C ILE A 247 4.15 -3.57 7.56
N LEU A 248 3.44 -2.65 8.21
CA LEU A 248 2.42 -1.81 7.60
C LEU A 248 3.08 -0.78 6.69
N ASP A 249 3.31 -1.18 5.43
CA ASP A 249 3.94 -0.35 4.40
C ASP A 249 3.32 -0.67 3.03
N GLY A 250 3.31 0.31 2.14
CA GLY A 250 2.71 0.19 0.83
C GLY A 250 1.22 -0.19 0.90
N TRP A 251 0.81 -1.22 0.15
CA TRP A 251 -0.58 -1.68 0.09
C TRP A 251 -1.09 -2.27 1.41
N TRP A 252 -0.19 -2.83 2.24
CA TRP A 252 -0.58 -3.49 3.49
C TRP A 252 -1.00 -2.47 4.57
N ASP A 253 -0.48 -1.26 4.51
CA ASP A 253 -0.87 -0.15 5.38
C ASP A 253 -2.38 0.20 5.26
N GLU A 254 -2.93 0.10 4.06
CA GLU A 254 -4.32 0.47 3.79
C GLU A 254 -5.31 -0.69 3.81
N LEU A 255 -4.86 -1.94 3.62
CA LEU A 255 -5.76 -3.10 3.47
C LEU A 255 -5.69 -4.11 4.63
N PHE A 256 -4.80 -3.93 5.59
CA PHE A 256 -4.79 -4.72 6.81
C PHE A 256 -5.94 -4.31 7.73
N ASP A 257 -6.77 -5.28 8.13
CA ASP A 257 -7.98 -5.06 8.95
C ASP A 257 -7.93 -5.73 10.34
N GLY A 258 -6.78 -6.33 10.70
CA GLY A 258 -6.60 -7.10 11.95
C GLY A 258 -7.00 -8.56 11.84
N THR A 259 -7.79 -8.96 10.85
CA THR A 259 -8.30 -10.33 10.69
C THR A 259 -7.69 -11.10 9.52
N ASN A 260 -7.16 -10.41 8.53
CA ASN A 260 -6.75 -10.94 7.23
C ASN A 260 -5.24 -11.26 7.10
N GLY A 261 -4.50 -11.18 8.20
CA GLY A 261 -3.06 -11.42 8.27
C GLY A 261 -2.48 -10.90 9.57
N TRP A 262 -1.20 -10.53 9.59
CA TRP A 262 -0.54 -9.97 10.75
C TRP A 262 0.27 -8.72 10.39
N ALA A 263 0.21 -7.72 11.26
CA ALA A 263 1.01 -6.51 11.18
C ALA A 263 2.20 -6.61 12.15
N ILE A 264 3.41 -6.51 11.62
CA ILE A 264 4.62 -6.34 12.43
C ILE A 264 4.65 -4.87 12.86
N THR A 265 4.80 -4.62 14.16
CA THR A 265 4.89 -3.25 14.69
C THR A 265 6.08 -2.53 14.08
N SER A 266 5.87 -1.34 13.53
CA SER A 266 6.95 -0.47 13.05
C SER A 266 7.44 0.44 14.16
N ALA A 267 8.75 0.68 14.20
CA ALA A 267 9.40 1.64 15.09
C ALA A 267 9.94 2.82 14.26
N GLU A 268 9.13 3.35 13.34
CA GLU A 268 9.53 4.38 12.36
C GLU A 268 9.94 5.70 12.97
N ASP A 269 9.45 6.02 14.17
CA ASP A 269 9.78 7.25 14.90
C ASP A 269 11.22 7.25 15.48
N LEU A 270 11.94 6.13 15.36
CA LEU A 270 13.32 5.99 15.86
C LEU A 270 14.34 6.23 14.76
N ASP A 271 15.24 7.16 14.98
CA ASP A 271 16.37 7.45 14.08
C ASP A 271 17.44 6.35 14.10
N ASP A 272 17.65 5.68 15.25
CA ASP A 272 18.59 4.58 15.36
C ASP A 272 18.07 3.30 14.69
N LEU A 273 18.60 3.04 13.49
CA LEU A 273 18.21 1.91 12.67
C LEU A 273 18.45 0.54 13.33
N ALA A 274 19.48 0.41 14.17
CA ALA A 274 19.77 -0.84 14.85
C ALA A 274 18.75 -1.15 15.95
N THR A 275 18.36 -0.14 16.74
CA THR A 275 17.32 -0.25 17.74
C THR A 275 15.96 -0.51 17.08
N ARG A 276 15.66 0.18 15.99
CA ARG A 276 14.46 -0.04 15.19
C ARG A 276 14.38 -1.48 14.69
N ASP A 277 15.44 -1.99 14.07
CA ASP A 277 15.49 -3.35 13.54
C ASP A 277 15.30 -4.40 14.65
N ARG A 278 15.84 -4.17 15.86
CA ARG A 278 15.65 -5.04 17.00
C ARG A 278 14.21 -5.09 17.49
N ILE A 279 13.55 -3.93 17.64
CA ILE A 279 12.16 -3.84 18.09
C ILE A 279 11.23 -4.51 17.07
N GLU A 280 11.44 -4.26 15.78
CA GLU A 280 10.61 -4.85 14.72
C GLU A 280 10.86 -6.36 14.59
N ALA A 281 12.08 -6.84 14.83
CA ALA A 281 12.37 -8.27 14.93
C ALA A 281 11.70 -8.91 16.15
N ASP A 282 11.74 -8.28 17.32
CA ASP A 282 11.05 -8.76 18.52
C ASP A 282 9.54 -8.90 18.25
N SER A 283 8.91 -7.88 17.65
CA SER A 283 7.50 -7.92 17.26
C SER A 283 7.20 -9.07 16.28
N LEU A 284 8.05 -9.30 15.28
CA LEU A 284 7.90 -10.41 14.35
C LEU A 284 7.93 -11.77 15.07
N PHE A 285 8.89 -11.97 15.98
CA PHE A 285 9.01 -13.23 16.71
C PHE A 285 7.87 -13.45 17.71
N ASP A 286 7.37 -12.40 18.34
CA ASP A 286 6.19 -12.47 19.21
C ASP A 286 4.95 -12.93 18.42
N LEU A 287 4.78 -12.43 17.19
CA LEU A 287 3.73 -12.90 16.29
C LEU A 287 3.92 -14.38 15.90
N LEU A 288 5.16 -14.77 15.55
CA LEU A 288 5.44 -16.17 15.17
C LEU A 288 5.18 -17.13 16.33
N GLU A 289 5.75 -16.85 17.51
CA GLU A 289 5.72 -17.75 18.67
C GLU A 289 4.35 -17.85 19.34
N HIS A 290 3.62 -16.73 19.42
CA HIS A 290 2.40 -16.65 20.23
C HIS A 290 1.10 -16.63 19.43
N GLN A 291 1.16 -16.41 18.12
CA GLN A 291 -0.03 -16.33 17.28
C GLN A 291 0.02 -17.25 16.07
N ILE A 292 1.02 -17.11 15.21
CA ILE A 292 1.06 -17.74 13.89
C ILE A 292 1.25 -19.26 14.02
N VAL A 293 2.33 -19.67 14.69
CA VAL A 293 2.70 -21.08 14.81
C VAL A 293 1.64 -21.86 15.62
N PRO A 294 1.18 -21.39 16.79
CA PRO A 294 0.11 -22.06 17.52
C PRO A 294 -1.18 -22.19 16.70
N LEU A 295 -1.59 -21.12 16.00
CA LEU A 295 -2.84 -21.13 15.22
C LEU A 295 -2.79 -22.11 14.04
N PHE A 296 -1.64 -22.23 13.36
CA PHE A 296 -1.48 -23.18 12.26
C PHE A 296 -1.52 -24.64 12.75
N HIS A 297 -0.96 -24.93 13.92
CA HIS A 297 -0.88 -26.28 14.48
C HIS A 297 -2.07 -26.65 15.37
N ASP A 298 -3.02 -25.74 15.61
CA ASP A 298 -4.24 -26.05 16.34
C ASP A 298 -5.15 -26.95 15.50
N ARG A 299 -5.07 -28.25 15.77
CA ARG A 299 -5.87 -29.32 15.15
C ARG A 299 -6.95 -29.85 16.07
N ALA A 300 -7.30 -29.10 17.11
CA ALA A 300 -8.33 -29.54 18.07
C ALA A 300 -9.66 -29.78 17.34
N THR A 301 -10.27 -30.91 17.64
CA THR A 301 -11.63 -31.25 17.22
C THR A 301 -12.60 -30.26 17.82
N THR A 302 -13.23 -29.44 17.01
CA THR A 302 -14.45 -28.73 17.41
C THR A 302 -15.64 -29.67 17.18
N THR A 303 -16.72 -29.47 17.91
CA THR A 303 -17.97 -30.26 17.77
C THR A 303 -18.54 -30.21 16.35
N ASP A 304 -18.08 -29.32 15.49
CA ASP A 304 -18.67 -28.96 14.19
C ASP A 304 -17.76 -29.15 12.98
N GLY A 305 -16.54 -29.73 13.13
CA GLY A 305 -15.61 -29.84 12.01
C GLY A 305 -14.81 -31.16 11.95
N PRO A 306 -14.27 -31.48 10.72
CA PRO A 306 -13.42 -32.66 10.55
C PRO A 306 -12.19 -32.61 11.46
N SER A 307 -11.84 -33.77 12.05
CA SER A 307 -10.60 -33.95 12.82
C SER A 307 -9.37 -33.65 11.93
N GLY A 308 -8.43 -32.86 12.45
CA GLY A 308 -7.16 -32.55 11.78
C GLY A 308 -7.11 -31.28 10.93
N VAL A 309 -8.22 -30.53 10.83
CA VAL A 309 -8.28 -29.25 10.10
C VAL A 309 -8.10 -28.07 11.06
N PRO A 310 -7.23 -27.07 10.76
CA PRO A 310 -7.01 -25.92 11.61
C PRO A 310 -8.07 -24.83 11.37
N HIS A 311 -9.25 -24.94 11.97
CA HIS A 311 -10.38 -24.04 11.73
C HIS A 311 -10.06 -22.57 12.00
N GLY A 312 -9.32 -22.27 13.09
CA GLY A 312 -8.89 -20.91 13.39
C GLY A 312 -8.01 -20.29 12.31
N TRP A 313 -7.11 -21.09 11.76
CA TRP A 313 -6.27 -20.70 10.61
C TRP A 313 -7.10 -20.42 9.36
N LEU A 314 -8.00 -21.35 9.02
CA LEU A 314 -8.84 -21.23 7.82
C LEU A 314 -9.83 -20.07 7.91
N ARG A 315 -10.31 -19.74 9.11
CA ARG A 315 -11.09 -18.50 9.29
C ARG A 315 -10.30 -17.28 8.87
N ARG A 316 -9.00 -17.20 9.22
CA ARG A 316 -8.12 -16.10 8.80
C ARG A 316 -7.83 -16.13 7.29
N VAL A 317 -7.67 -17.31 6.70
CA VAL A 317 -7.53 -17.48 5.24
C VAL A 317 -8.80 -17.01 4.52
N LYS A 318 -9.99 -17.33 5.02
CA LYS A 318 -11.25 -16.83 4.47
C LYS A 318 -11.36 -15.31 4.60
N ALA A 319 -11.02 -14.75 5.77
CA ALA A 319 -10.99 -13.30 5.96
C ALA A 319 -10.05 -12.60 4.97
N ASN A 320 -8.84 -13.16 4.75
CA ASN A 320 -7.90 -12.68 3.75
C ASN A 320 -8.51 -12.70 2.33
N LEU A 321 -9.13 -13.80 1.92
CA LEU A 321 -9.73 -13.91 0.58
C LEU A 321 -10.91 -12.94 0.41
N VAL A 322 -11.78 -12.81 1.40
CA VAL A 322 -12.96 -11.95 1.36
C VAL A 322 -12.57 -10.46 1.29
N SER A 323 -11.68 -10.03 2.17
CA SER A 323 -11.33 -8.60 2.25
C SER A 323 -10.34 -8.16 1.17
N LEU A 324 -9.36 -9.01 0.83
CA LEU A 324 -8.29 -8.66 -0.09
C LEU A 324 -8.58 -9.08 -1.53
N GLY A 325 -9.30 -10.20 -1.74
CA GLY A 325 -9.57 -10.71 -3.09
C GLY A 325 -10.05 -9.64 -4.06
N PRO A 326 -11.18 -8.97 -3.80
CA PRO A 326 -11.70 -7.93 -4.70
C PRO A 326 -10.80 -6.69 -4.78
N ALA A 327 -9.98 -6.44 -3.76
CA ALA A 327 -9.16 -5.23 -3.66
C ALA A 327 -7.83 -5.31 -4.41
N VAL A 328 -7.25 -6.53 -4.57
CA VAL A 328 -5.88 -6.68 -5.10
C VAL A 328 -5.83 -7.24 -6.53
N VAL A 329 -6.96 -7.49 -7.18
CA VAL A 329 -7.01 -7.94 -8.58
C VAL A 329 -6.74 -6.79 -9.55
N ALA A 330 -6.04 -7.07 -10.65
CA ALA A 330 -5.70 -6.07 -11.66
C ALA A 330 -6.93 -5.47 -12.34
N SER A 331 -8.03 -6.22 -12.46
CA SER A 331 -9.29 -5.71 -13.04
C SER A 331 -9.85 -4.54 -12.24
N ARG A 332 -9.80 -4.57 -10.89
CA ARG A 332 -10.16 -3.44 -10.04
C ARG A 332 -9.25 -2.24 -10.31
N MET A 333 -7.91 -2.45 -10.28
CA MET A 333 -6.94 -1.38 -10.54
C MET A 333 -7.19 -0.71 -11.91
N VAL A 334 -7.43 -1.50 -12.95
CA VAL A 334 -7.69 -0.97 -14.31
C VAL A 334 -8.98 -0.16 -14.34
N ARG A 335 -10.05 -0.61 -13.66
CA ARG A 335 -11.30 0.16 -13.54
C ARG A 335 -11.06 1.50 -12.86
N ASP A 336 -10.32 1.52 -11.75
CA ASP A 336 -10.03 2.76 -11.02
C ASP A 336 -9.19 3.73 -11.89
N TYR A 337 -8.13 3.24 -12.55
CA TYR A 337 -7.37 4.06 -13.50
C TYR A 337 -8.23 4.60 -14.65
N THR A 338 -9.15 3.78 -15.16
CA THR A 338 -10.03 4.19 -16.26
C THR A 338 -10.98 5.30 -15.81
N ALA A 339 -11.67 5.07 -14.69
CA ALA A 339 -12.70 6.00 -14.21
C ALA A 339 -12.09 7.30 -13.64
N GLU A 340 -11.00 7.21 -12.89
CA GLU A 340 -10.45 8.35 -12.17
C GLU A 340 -9.46 9.17 -13.02
N LEU A 341 -8.73 8.53 -13.94
CA LEU A 341 -7.63 9.18 -14.66
C LEU A 341 -7.81 9.15 -16.18
N TYR A 342 -8.08 7.99 -16.80
CA TYR A 342 -8.03 7.90 -18.27
C TYR A 342 -9.20 8.58 -18.92
N GLU A 343 -10.45 8.30 -18.52
CA GLU A 343 -11.64 8.93 -19.10
C GLU A 343 -11.69 10.44 -18.84
N PRO A 344 -11.46 10.95 -17.62
CA PRO A 344 -11.42 12.40 -17.39
C PRO A 344 -10.31 13.10 -18.18
N THR A 345 -9.14 12.45 -18.30
CA THR A 345 -8.02 13.01 -19.07
C THR A 345 -8.32 13.04 -20.56
N ALA A 346 -8.92 11.98 -21.11
CA ALA A 346 -9.31 11.91 -22.50
C ALA A 346 -10.35 12.97 -22.84
N ALA A 347 -11.42 13.08 -22.05
CA ALA A 347 -12.47 14.08 -22.22
C ALA A 347 -11.92 15.51 -22.20
N ALA A 348 -11.02 15.81 -21.24
CA ALA A 348 -10.36 17.11 -21.18
C ALA A 348 -9.42 17.38 -22.37
N ALA A 349 -8.70 16.35 -22.82
CA ALA A 349 -7.83 16.48 -24.00
C ALA A 349 -8.63 16.75 -25.27
N ASP A 350 -9.78 16.08 -25.44
CA ASP A 350 -10.66 16.28 -26.57
C ASP A 350 -11.28 17.70 -26.57
N ALA A 351 -11.73 18.16 -25.39
CA ALA A 351 -12.22 19.53 -25.24
C ALA A 351 -11.16 20.58 -25.58
N LEU A 352 -9.90 20.37 -25.18
CA LEU A 352 -8.80 21.28 -25.49
C LEU A 352 -8.37 21.24 -26.96
N ARG A 353 -8.57 20.11 -27.66
CA ARG A 353 -8.24 19.95 -29.10
C ARG A 353 -9.32 20.45 -30.04
N ALA A 354 -10.55 20.56 -29.57
CA ALA A 354 -11.67 21.04 -30.39
C ALA A 354 -11.39 22.43 -30.99
N ASP A 355 -12.08 22.74 -32.08
CA ASP A 355 -12.04 24.07 -32.76
C ASP A 355 -10.61 24.58 -33.05
N GLY A 356 -9.77 23.69 -33.56
CA GLY A 356 -8.36 24.05 -33.89
C GLY A 356 -7.53 24.39 -32.65
N SER A 357 -7.87 23.79 -31.51
CA SER A 357 -7.23 23.98 -30.19
C SER A 357 -7.41 25.41 -29.64
N ALA A 358 -8.53 26.05 -29.90
CA ALA A 358 -8.80 27.40 -29.38
C ALA A 358 -8.71 27.44 -27.85
N ARG A 359 -9.41 26.55 -27.15
CA ARG A 359 -9.38 26.46 -25.67
C ARG A 359 -7.97 26.23 -25.11
N ALA A 360 -7.16 25.40 -25.79
CA ALA A 360 -5.79 25.16 -25.34
C ALA A 360 -4.91 26.42 -25.50
N LYS A 361 -5.10 27.19 -26.57
CA LYS A 361 -4.40 28.48 -26.79
C LYS A 361 -4.84 29.50 -25.73
N ASP A 362 -6.13 29.58 -25.47
CA ASP A 362 -6.69 30.52 -24.48
C ASP A 362 -6.16 30.17 -23.07
N LEU A 363 -6.19 28.88 -22.69
CA LEU A 363 -5.62 28.41 -21.41
C LEU A 363 -4.12 28.73 -21.29
N ALA A 364 -3.35 28.58 -22.40
CA ALA A 364 -1.93 28.88 -22.39
C ALA A 364 -1.67 30.38 -22.20
N ALA A 365 -2.42 31.23 -22.91
CA ALA A 365 -2.34 32.68 -22.77
C ALA A 365 -2.76 33.14 -21.38
N TRP A 366 -3.85 32.55 -20.82
CA TRP A 366 -4.31 32.80 -19.47
C TRP A 366 -3.25 32.42 -18.43
N LYS A 367 -2.65 31.22 -18.54
CA LYS A 367 -1.58 30.76 -17.62
C LYS A 367 -0.37 31.70 -17.64
N GLN A 368 0.01 32.21 -18.80
CA GLN A 368 1.11 33.15 -18.92
C GLN A 368 0.78 34.49 -18.26
N ARG A 369 -0.41 35.04 -18.50
CA ARG A 369 -0.89 36.30 -17.91
C ARG A 369 -0.96 36.20 -16.38
N VAL A 370 -1.65 35.17 -15.87
CA VAL A 370 -1.84 34.97 -14.41
C VAL A 370 -0.51 34.82 -13.70
N ARG A 371 0.44 34.03 -14.25
CA ARG A 371 1.78 33.91 -13.65
C ARG A 371 2.55 35.21 -13.62
N GLY A 372 2.41 36.02 -14.65
CA GLY A 372 3.11 37.32 -14.73
C GLY A 372 2.54 38.38 -13.76
N GLU A 373 1.24 38.29 -13.46
CA GLU A 373 0.50 39.31 -12.70
C GLU A 373 0.21 38.91 -11.27
N TRP A 374 0.40 37.64 -10.91
CA TRP A 374 0.02 37.09 -9.59
C TRP A 374 0.70 37.78 -8.41
N GLY A 375 1.89 38.29 -8.58
CA GLY A 375 2.61 39.03 -7.52
C GLY A 375 1.91 40.27 -6.98
N ALA A 376 0.89 40.77 -7.68
CA ALA A 376 0.05 41.86 -7.24
C ALA A 376 -1.18 41.39 -6.43
N VAL A 377 -1.51 40.11 -6.43
CA VAL A 377 -2.65 39.57 -5.67
C VAL A 377 -2.30 39.55 -4.17
N LYS A 378 -3.12 40.22 -3.35
CA LYS A 378 -2.92 40.31 -1.90
C LYS A 378 -4.25 40.22 -1.19
N VAL A 379 -4.32 39.45 -0.11
CA VAL A 379 -5.42 39.50 0.84
C VAL A 379 -5.21 40.72 1.73
N ALA A 380 -6.03 41.76 1.55
CA ALA A 380 -5.89 43.02 2.24
C ALA A 380 -6.51 43.02 3.66
N SER A 381 -7.65 42.32 3.83
CA SER A 381 -8.29 42.17 5.12
C SER A 381 -9.19 40.93 5.16
N VAL A 382 -9.34 40.37 6.35
CA VAL A 382 -10.30 39.31 6.67
C VAL A 382 -11.10 39.75 7.90
N ASP A 383 -12.42 39.71 7.76
CA ASP A 383 -13.37 40.00 8.84
C ASP A 383 -14.27 38.80 9.05
N ALA A 384 -14.17 38.18 10.22
CA ALA A 384 -14.96 37.04 10.64
C ALA A 384 -15.69 37.25 11.97
N GLY A 385 -15.55 38.46 12.57
CA GLY A 385 -15.99 38.76 13.92
C GLY A 385 -15.21 38.00 14.99
N ASP A 386 -15.10 38.56 16.18
CA ASP A 386 -14.31 38.01 17.31
C ASP A 386 -15.16 37.32 18.39
N GLU A 387 -16.47 37.35 18.28
CA GLU A 387 -17.39 36.79 19.28
C GLU A 387 -17.38 35.30 19.33
N PRO A 388 -17.46 34.63 20.51
CA PRO A 388 -17.66 33.18 20.56
C PRO A 388 -18.92 32.76 19.80
N ALA A 389 -18.86 31.62 19.10
CA ALA A 389 -19.99 31.07 18.36
C ALA A 389 -20.48 29.78 19.03
N ASP A 390 -21.77 29.54 19.01
CA ASP A 390 -22.35 28.26 19.43
C ASP A 390 -21.98 27.14 18.47
N LEU A 391 -21.96 25.91 18.99
CA LEU A 391 -21.73 24.74 18.17
C LEU A 391 -22.84 24.61 17.09
N GLY A 392 -22.43 24.47 15.83
CA GLY A 392 -23.33 24.42 14.70
C GLY A 392 -23.77 25.79 14.17
N ALA A 393 -23.35 26.90 14.81
CA ALA A 393 -23.66 28.24 14.31
C ALA A 393 -22.84 28.56 13.05
N ASP A 394 -23.49 29.30 12.16
CA ASP A 394 -22.87 29.83 10.97
C ASP A 394 -22.22 31.20 11.26
N ARG A 395 -20.98 31.35 10.84
CA ARG A 395 -20.24 32.60 10.95
C ARG A 395 -19.95 33.14 9.56
N ARG A 396 -20.37 34.36 9.30
CA ARG A 396 -20.05 35.05 8.04
C ARG A 396 -18.59 35.50 8.05
N VAL A 397 -17.90 35.26 6.94
CA VAL A 397 -16.54 35.76 6.70
C VAL A 397 -16.54 36.65 5.48
N THR A 398 -15.94 37.82 5.59
CA THR A 398 -15.76 38.78 4.50
C THR A 398 -14.28 39.01 4.28
N VAL A 399 -13.84 38.91 3.04
CA VAL A 399 -12.43 39.04 2.66
C VAL A 399 -12.27 40.08 1.57
N THR A 400 -11.36 41.02 1.79
CA THR A 400 -11.01 42.02 0.78
C THR A 400 -9.69 41.62 0.11
N VAL A 401 -9.69 41.52 -1.23
CA VAL A 401 -8.53 41.07 -2.02
C VAL A 401 -8.18 42.13 -3.05
N ASP A 402 -6.93 42.56 -3.05
CA ASP A 402 -6.36 43.30 -4.18
C ASP A 402 -6.00 42.31 -5.28
N LEU A 403 -6.58 42.46 -6.45
CA LEU A 403 -6.40 41.57 -7.59
C LEU A 403 -5.36 42.10 -8.60
N GLY A 404 -4.81 43.31 -8.35
CA GLY A 404 -4.00 44.00 -9.36
C GLY A 404 -4.76 44.18 -10.66
N SER A 405 -4.19 43.71 -11.77
CA SER A 405 -4.79 43.75 -13.12
C SER A 405 -5.67 42.54 -13.45
N LEU A 406 -5.68 41.52 -12.58
CA LEU A 406 -6.47 40.28 -12.80
C LEU A 406 -7.98 40.53 -12.62
N ALA A 407 -8.79 39.79 -13.35
CA ALA A 407 -10.22 39.80 -13.18
C ALA A 407 -10.63 38.96 -11.95
N ALA A 408 -11.78 39.24 -11.36
CA ALA A 408 -12.31 38.44 -10.25
C ALA A 408 -12.55 36.96 -10.65
N ASP A 409 -12.84 36.70 -11.93
CA ASP A 409 -13.01 35.34 -12.45
C ASP A 409 -11.69 34.58 -12.64
N ASP A 410 -10.54 35.25 -12.61
CA ASP A 410 -9.21 34.63 -12.67
C ASP A 410 -8.76 34.10 -11.28
N VAL A 411 -9.45 34.48 -10.21
CA VAL A 411 -9.06 34.24 -8.81
C VAL A 411 -10.20 33.60 -8.05
N GLU A 412 -9.92 32.51 -7.34
CA GLU A 412 -10.80 31.89 -6.38
C GLU A 412 -10.28 32.18 -4.96
N VAL A 413 -11.15 32.68 -4.09
CA VAL A 413 -10.81 32.93 -2.69
C VAL A 413 -11.43 31.81 -1.85
N GLN A 414 -10.58 31.14 -1.10
CA GLN A 414 -10.93 29.95 -0.30
C GLN A 414 -10.77 30.26 1.18
N LEU A 415 -11.78 29.86 1.95
CA LEU A 415 -11.78 29.83 3.40
C LEU A 415 -11.57 28.39 3.84
N ILE A 416 -10.44 28.11 4.48
CA ILE A 416 -10.10 26.80 5.03
C ILE A 416 -10.35 26.90 6.53
N HIS A 417 -11.22 26.07 7.07
CA HIS A 417 -11.59 26.14 8.47
C HIS A 417 -11.71 24.76 9.09
N GLY A 418 -11.45 24.68 10.39
CA GLY A 418 -11.45 23.41 11.11
C GLY A 418 -11.10 23.58 12.58
N ARG A 419 -10.98 22.45 13.28
CA ARG A 419 -10.54 22.41 14.67
C ARG A 419 -9.07 22.82 14.78
N VAL A 420 -8.73 23.64 15.76
CA VAL A 420 -7.34 23.98 16.07
C VAL A 420 -6.75 22.96 17.04
N ALA A 421 -5.69 22.29 16.62
CA ALA A 421 -4.91 21.33 17.41
C ALA A 421 -3.80 21.99 18.23
N GLN A 422 -2.87 21.20 18.76
CA GLN A 422 -1.65 21.71 19.35
C GLN A 422 -0.81 22.42 18.27
N HIS A 423 -0.08 23.45 18.66
CA HIS A 423 0.76 24.28 17.79
C HIS A 423 0.00 25.12 16.74
N ASP A 424 -1.28 25.43 17.01
CA ASP A 424 -2.15 26.24 16.16
C ASP A 424 -2.42 25.67 14.74
N GLU A 425 -2.25 24.38 14.55
CA GLU A 425 -2.56 23.69 13.29
C GLU A 425 -4.05 23.40 13.15
N LEU A 426 -4.58 23.61 11.94
CA LEU A 426 -5.95 23.22 11.59
C LEU A 426 -6.03 21.71 11.31
N GLN A 427 -7.01 21.06 11.92
CA GLN A 427 -7.32 19.63 11.70
C GLN A 427 -8.74 19.44 11.20
N ALA A 428 -8.97 18.35 10.45
CA ALA A 428 -10.25 18.02 9.84
C ALA A 428 -10.84 19.22 9.08
N THR A 429 -10.04 19.81 8.21
CA THR A 429 -10.37 21.06 7.51
C THR A 429 -11.48 20.87 6.49
N THR A 430 -12.28 21.91 6.35
CA THR A 430 -13.27 22.10 5.29
C THR A 430 -12.88 23.34 4.49
N THR A 431 -12.90 23.24 3.17
CA THR A 431 -12.65 24.37 2.28
C THR A 431 -13.96 24.91 1.75
N THR A 432 -14.23 26.18 1.98
CA THR A 432 -15.40 26.91 1.45
C THR A 432 -14.94 27.95 0.44
N VAL A 433 -15.46 27.91 -0.78
CA VAL A 433 -15.19 28.91 -1.80
C VAL A 433 -16.04 30.15 -1.52
N LEU A 434 -15.39 31.31 -1.39
CA LEU A 434 -16.07 32.59 -1.15
C LEU A 434 -16.59 33.18 -2.46
N THR A 435 -17.75 33.79 -2.41
CA THR A 435 -18.39 34.43 -3.55
C THR A 435 -17.98 35.90 -3.65
N CYS A 436 -17.55 36.34 -4.82
CA CYS A 436 -17.27 37.76 -5.10
C CYS A 436 -18.59 38.55 -5.11
N ALA A 437 -18.67 39.57 -4.26
CA ALA A 437 -19.87 40.40 -4.15
C ALA A 437 -20.02 41.39 -5.32
N ASP A 438 -18.89 41.98 -5.75
CA ASP A 438 -18.83 42.90 -6.89
C ASP A 438 -17.53 42.67 -7.68
N PRO A 439 -17.60 42.00 -8.85
CA PRO A 439 -16.42 41.74 -9.68
C PRO A 439 -15.73 42.99 -10.21
N SER A 440 -16.40 44.12 -10.22
CA SER A 440 -15.86 45.40 -10.71
C SER A 440 -15.14 46.22 -9.64
N ALA A 441 -15.40 45.92 -8.35
CA ALA A 441 -14.78 46.65 -7.24
C ALA A 441 -13.26 46.44 -7.18
N ARG A 442 -12.55 47.45 -6.75
CA ARG A 442 -11.09 47.41 -6.55
C ARG A 442 -10.76 48.16 -5.24
N PRO A 443 -10.32 47.44 -4.17
CA PRO A 443 -10.15 45.99 -4.09
C PRO A 443 -11.48 45.22 -4.13
N ALA A 444 -11.43 43.95 -4.54
CA ALA A 444 -12.62 43.09 -4.63
C ALA A 444 -12.99 42.52 -3.26
N THR A 445 -14.30 42.40 -2.99
CA THR A 445 -14.80 41.82 -1.74
C THR A 445 -15.44 40.46 -1.99
N TYR A 446 -15.00 39.47 -1.22
CA TYR A 446 -15.51 38.11 -1.24
C TYR A 446 -16.21 37.80 0.10
N ALA A 447 -17.28 37.04 0.06
CA ALA A 447 -17.99 36.64 1.28
C ALA A 447 -18.46 35.18 1.22
N GLY A 448 -18.55 34.58 2.38
CA GLY A 448 -19.09 33.24 2.58
C GLY A 448 -19.37 32.95 4.04
N THR A 449 -19.66 31.71 4.34
CA THR A 449 -20.06 31.27 5.68
C THR A 449 -19.23 30.04 6.06
N MET A 450 -18.74 29.99 7.29
CA MET A 450 -18.20 28.78 7.91
C MET A 450 -19.12 28.32 9.03
N THR A 451 -19.37 27.04 9.11
CA THR A 451 -20.13 26.43 10.21
C THR A 451 -19.18 25.95 11.29
N CYS A 452 -19.37 26.32 12.53
CA CYS A 452 -18.57 25.89 13.68
C CYS A 452 -18.93 24.44 14.05
N ALA A 453 -18.41 23.47 13.32
CA ALA A 453 -18.86 22.06 13.38
C ALA A 453 -18.32 21.26 14.58
N SER A 454 -17.37 21.77 15.35
CA SER A 454 -16.78 21.07 16.50
C SER A 454 -16.58 21.98 17.71
N PRO A 455 -16.70 21.44 18.94
CA PRO A 455 -16.46 22.22 20.14
C PRO A 455 -14.97 22.51 20.36
N GLY A 456 -14.67 23.58 21.09
CA GLY A 456 -13.33 24.00 21.46
C GLY A 456 -12.79 25.09 20.56
N ARG A 457 -11.46 25.15 20.38
CA ARG A 457 -10.85 26.14 19.50
C ARG A 457 -11.15 25.77 18.06
N TYR A 458 -11.79 26.66 17.33
CA TYR A 458 -12.10 26.54 15.91
C TYR A 458 -11.43 27.68 15.16
N GLY A 459 -10.68 27.39 14.14
CA GLY A 459 -9.88 28.36 13.41
C GLY A 459 -10.13 28.34 11.92
N PHE A 460 -9.60 29.33 11.25
CA PHE A 460 -9.64 29.39 9.79
C PHE A 460 -8.37 30.05 9.23
N ALA A 461 -8.12 29.79 7.96
CA ALA A 461 -7.15 30.49 7.12
C ALA A 461 -7.82 30.89 5.81
N VAL A 462 -7.33 31.94 5.18
CA VAL A 462 -7.84 32.41 3.89
C VAL A 462 -6.72 32.43 2.87
N ARG A 463 -7.03 31.97 1.65
CA ARG A 463 -6.11 32.05 0.52
C ARG A 463 -6.81 32.43 -0.77
N ALA A 464 -6.04 33.03 -1.68
CA ALA A 464 -6.40 33.21 -3.07
C ALA A 464 -5.61 32.23 -3.94
N VAL A 465 -6.27 31.57 -4.87
CA VAL A 465 -5.69 30.63 -5.84
C VAL A 465 -6.18 30.98 -7.25
N PRO A 466 -5.44 30.61 -8.32
CA PRO A 466 -5.88 30.80 -9.70
C PRO A 466 -7.15 29.99 -10.02
N ARG A 467 -8.04 30.60 -10.81
CA ARG A 467 -9.28 29.96 -11.26
C ARG A 467 -9.39 29.96 -12.78
N HIS A 468 -9.58 28.79 -13.36
CA HIS A 468 -9.92 28.62 -14.77
C HIS A 468 -10.65 27.30 -14.98
N ALA A 469 -11.65 27.26 -15.85
CA ALA A 469 -12.49 26.07 -16.11
C ALA A 469 -11.69 24.86 -16.64
N ASP A 470 -10.57 25.09 -17.29
CA ASP A 470 -9.72 24.05 -17.88
C ASP A 470 -8.51 23.67 -17.00
N LEU A 471 -8.38 24.24 -15.79
CA LEU A 471 -7.38 23.77 -14.83
C LEU A 471 -7.81 22.45 -14.21
N PRO A 472 -6.91 21.46 -14.08
CA PRO A 472 -7.18 20.20 -13.38
C PRO A 472 -7.48 20.42 -11.88
N SER A 473 -6.81 21.39 -11.28
CA SER A 473 -6.92 21.76 -9.87
C SER A 473 -6.56 23.24 -9.70
N PRO A 474 -7.15 23.96 -8.75
CA PRO A 474 -6.76 25.36 -8.42
C PRO A 474 -5.27 25.51 -8.11
N VAL A 475 -4.63 24.47 -7.57
CA VAL A 475 -3.20 24.48 -7.22
C VAL A 475 -2.27 24.02 -8.35
N ASP A 476 -2.79 23.72 -9.56
CA ASP A 476 -2.01 23.21 -10.71
C ASP A 476 -0.85 24.16 -11.12
N LEU A 477 -1.01 25.45 -10.93
CA LEU A 477 0.03 26.43 -11.27
C LEU A 477 1.14 26.53 -10.22
N GLY A 478 0.97 25.97 -9.04
CA GLY A 478 1.91 26.08 -7.92
C GLY A 478 2.04 27.49 -7.38
N ILE A 479 0.98 28.30 -7.45
CA ILE A 479 0.94 29.67 -6.93
C ILE A 479 -0.28 29.86 -6.04
N VAL A 480 -0.08 30.54 -4.92
CA VAL A 480 -1.10 30.83 -3.89
C VAL A 480 -0.73 32.14 -3.18
N THR A 481 -1.71 32.82 -2.66
CA THR A 481 -1.51 33.98 -1.76
C THR A 481 -2.32 33.74 -0.50
N TRP A 482 -1.65 33.67 0.64
CA TRP A 482 -2.28 33.53 1.96
C TRP A 482 -2.55 34.91 2.59
N ALA A 483 -3.53 34.97 3.51
CA ALA A 483 -3.86 36.14 4.31
C ALA A 483 -2.82 36.43 5.37
#